data_30b14151911aee53e7c51564eeff2a9c
#
_entry.id   30b14151911aee53e7c51564eeff2a9c
#
_cell.length_a   1.000
_cell.length_b   1.000
_cell.length_c   1.000
_cell.angle_alpha   90.00
_cell.angle_beta   90.00
_cell.angle_gamma   90.00
#
_symmetry.space_group_name_H-M   'P 1'
#
loop_
_entity.id
_entity.type
_entity.pdbx_description
1 polymer ?
#
loop_
_entity_poly.entity_id
_entity_poly.type
_entity_poly.pdbx_seq_one_letter_code
_entity_poly.pdbx_strand_id
1 'polypeptide(L)'
;DTMVIGIETGSDRVRKHMRKGFTGADLDYNMEEYSKNKIQVYFLIIVGFPTETREDFDQTLEMLTRYQRYVADGTVIGVNLGTTLTIEEGTEMYDYPERLNLIGVNGNRPQGADWKCLDNPELTYKERIMRRLEAQEHAVNLGYTFWKGDDQIKIMMDKYQERIARLAGVIH
;
A
#
# COMPACT_ATOMS: atom_id res chain seq x y z
N ASP A 1 -8.31 -22.44 -8.13
CA ASP A 1 -6.95 -22.12 -7.62
C ASP A 1 -6.90 -20.66 -7.21
N THR A 2 -6.17 -20.34 -6.15
CA THR A 2 -6.01 -18.98 -5.63
C THR A 2 -4.55 -18.55 -5.75
N MET A 3 -4.32 -17.36 -6.27
CA MET A 3 -2.99 -16.74 -6.37
C MET A 3 -2.91 -15.50 -5.48
N VAL A 4 -1.76 -15.30 -4.86
CA VAL A 4 -1.42 -14.03 -4.16
C VAL A 4 -0.48 -13.25 -5.07
N ILE A 5 -0.85 -12.04 -5.43
CA ILE A 5 -0.09 -11.21 -6.37
C ILE A 5 0.28 -9.86 -5.78
N GLY A 6 1.55 -9.51 -5.87
CA GLY A 6 2.07 -8.21 -5.46
C GLY A 6 1.88 -7.18 -6.57
N ILE A 7 0.72 -6.52 -6.60
CA ILE A 7 0.46 -5.43 -7.54
C ILE A 7 1.06 -4.11 -7.09
N GLU A 8 1.34 -4.00 -5.81
CA GLU A 8 2.03 -2.98 -5.04
C GLU A 8 1.39 -1.59 -5.07
N THR A 9 1.05 -1.06 -6.23
CA THR A 9 0.54 0.32 -6.42
C THR A 9 -0.20 0.45 -7.74
N GLY A 10 -1.06 1.44 -7.86
CA GLY A 10 -1.68 1.84 -9.14
C GLY A 10 -0.76 2.61 -10.07
N SER A 11 0.33 3.19 -9.55
CA SER A 11 1.24 4.04 -10.31
C SER A 11 2.37 3.25 -11.00
N ASP A 12 2.46 3.35 -12.33
CA ASP A 12 3.57 2.78 -13.10
C ASP A 12 4.90 3.43 -12.75
N ARG A 13 4.89 4.71 -12.40
CA ARG A 13 6.09 5.43 -11.96
C ARG A 13 6.64 4.80 -10.68
N VAL A 14 5.77 4.56 -9.70
CA VAL A 14 6.18 3.95 -8.42
C VAL A 14 6.58 2.49 -8.61
N ARG A 15 5.86 1.70 -9.43
CA ARG A 15 6.26 0.32 -9.80
C ARG A 15 7.68 0.28 -10.38
N LYS A 16 8.01 1.24 -11.27
CA LYS A 16 9.36 1.35 -11.83
C LYS A 16 10.42 1.60 -10.74
N HIS A 17 10.12 2.46 -9.76
CA HIS A 17 11.03 2.70 -8.63
C HIS A 17 11.16 1.46 -7.72
N MET A 18 10.09 0.68 -7.58
CA MET A 18 10.11 -0.62 -6.89
C MET A 18 10.76 -1.73 -7.73
N ARG A 19 11.18 -1.43 -8.97
CA ARG A 19 11.75 -2.39 -9.94
C ARG A 19 10.82 -3.56 -10.25
N LYS A 20 9.53 -3.31 -10.28
CA LYS A 20 8.54 -4.29 -10.75
C LYS A 20 8.60 -4.38 -12.28
N GLY A 21 8.66 -5.60 -12.80
CA GLY A 21 8.83 -5.88 -14.22
C GLY A 21 7.54 -5.84 -15.04
N PHE A 22 6.47 -5.21 -14.56
CA PHE A 22 5.17 -5.13 -15.23
C PHE A 22 4.57 -3.73 -15.10
N THR A 23 3.66 -3.40 -16.01
CA THR A 23 2.91 -2.14 -16.07
C THR A 23 1.46 -2.31 -15.65
N GLY A 24 0.72 -1.20 -15.52
CA GLY A 24 -0.73 -1.22 -15.33
C GLY A 24 -1.47 -1.91 -16.47
N ALA A 25 -1.00 -1.76 -17.72
CA ALA A 25 -1.58 -2.44 -18.88
C ALA A 25 -1.38 -3.95 -18.82
N ASP A 26 -0.20 -4.41 -18.38
CA ASP A 26 0.03 -5.86 -18.16
C ASP A 26 -0.89 -6.40 -17.06
N LEU A 27 -1.11 -5.62 -16.01
CA LEU A 27 -2.02 -5.99 -14.94
C LEU A 27 -3.47 -6.05 -15.42
N ASP A 28 -3.93 -5.06 -16.20
CA ASP A 28 -5.26 -5.05 -16.79
C ASP A 28 -5.49 -6.29 -17.68
N TYR A 29 -4.52 -6.64 -18.53
CA TYR A 29 -4.58 -7.85 -19.34
C TYR A 29 -4.67 -9.12 -18.48
N ASN A 30 -3.81 -9.24 -17.47
CA ASN A 30 -3.81 -10.40 -16.58
C ASN A 30 -5.13 -10.52 -15.81
N MET A 31 -5.71 -9.41 -15.35
CA MET A 31 -7.00 -9.43 -14.64
C MET A 31 -8.14 -9.95 -15.52
N GLU A 32 -8.15 -9.62 -16.82
CA GLU A 32 -9.12 -10.18 -17.75
C GLU A 32 -8.91 -11.69 -17.95
N GLU A 33 -7.66 -12.13 -18.07
CA GLU A 33 -7.36 -13.55 -18.22
C GLU A 33 -7.68 -14.34 -16.93
N TYR A 34 -7.43 -13.78 -15.75
CA TYR A 34 -7.83 -14.43 -14.49
C TYR A 34 -9.34 -14.60 -14.40
N SER A 35 -10.12 -13.56 -14.73
CA SER A 35 -11.58 -13.63 -14.73
C SER A 35 -12.10 -14.68 -15.73
N LYS A 36 -11.63 -14.67 -16.97
CA LYS A 36 -12.00 -15.65 -18.01
C LYS A 36 -11.71 -17.10 -17.59
N ASN A 37 -10.59 -17.33 -16.93
CA ASN A 37 -10.13 -18.65 -16.53
C ASN A 37 -10.56 -19.02 -15.10
N LYS A 38 -11.37 -18.22 -14.44
CA LYS A 38 -11.86 -18.43 -13.05
C LYS A 38 -10.73 -18.63 -12.04
N ILE A 39 -9.61 -17.90 -12.22
CA ILE A 39 -8.49 -17.87 -11.30
C ILE A 39 -8.76 -16.80 -10.27
N GLN A 40 -8.82 -17.18 -9.00
CA GLN A 40 -8.99 -16.22 -7.90
C GLN A 40 -7.66 -15.59 -7.53
N VAL A 41 -7.69 -14.29 -7.28
CA VAL A 41 -6.49 -13.53 -6.88
C VAL A 41 -6.70 -12.75 -5.60
N TYR A 42 -5.62 -12.62 -4.84
CA TYR A 42 -5.54 -11.80 -3.64
C TYR A 42 -4.45 -10.75 -3.83
N PHE A 43 -4.79 -9.48 -3.66
CA PHE A 43 -3.86 -8.36 -3.92
C PHE A 43 -3.00 -8.04 -2.71
N LEU A 44 -1.69 -7.86 -2.95
CA LEU A 44 -0.81 -7.18 -2.01
C LEU A 44 -0.49 -5.78 -2.55
N ILE A 45 -0.70 -4.76 -1.70
CA ILE A 45 -0.49 -3.35 -2.03
C ILE A 45 0.40 -2.72 -0.97
N ILE A 46 1.35 -1.91 -1.39
CA ILE A 46 2.19 -1.07 -0.53
C ILE A 46 1.71 0.37 -0.65
N VAL A 47 1.30 0.96 0.45
CA VAL A 47 0.94 2.38 0.54
C VAL A 47 2.07 3.14 1.22
N GLY A 48 2.44 4.29 0.66
CA GLY A 48 3.48 5.15 1.22
C GLY A 48 4.90 4.70 0.88
N PHE A 49 5.14 4.20 -0.33
CA PHE A 49 6.50 4.00 -0.84
C PHE A 49 7.23 5.37 -0.91
N PRO A 50 8.55 5.47 -0.63
CA PRO A 50 9.26 6.75 -0.49
C PRO A 50 9.02 7.78 -1.59
N THR A 51 8.89 7.34 -2.84
CA THR A 51 8.67 8.22 -3.98
C THR A 51 7.20 8.46 -4.33
N GLU A 52 6.25 7.86 -3.59
CA GLU A 52 4.82 7.97 -3.86
C GLU A 52 4.31 9.39 -3.57
N THR A 53 3.91 10.13 -4.61
CA THR A 53 3.21 11.40 -4.49
C THR A 53 1.73 11.19 -4.15
N ARG A 54 0.98 12.28 -3.94
CA ARG A 54 -0.48 12.18 -3.79
C ARG A 54 -1.13 11.65 -5.06
N GLU A 55 -0.69 12.13 -6.23
CA GLU A 55 -1.22 11.67 -7.53
C GLU A 55 -0.96 10.18 -7.77
N ASP A 56 0.20 9.65 -7.36
CA ASP A 56 0.48 8.20 -7.45
C ASP A 56 -0.45 7.39 -6.55
N PHE A 57 -0.71 7.90 -5.36
CA PHE A 57 -1.64 7.27 -4.44
C PHE A 57 -3.07 7.30 -4.98
N ASP A 58 -3.51 8.42 -5.58
CA ASP A 58 -4.81 8.53 -6.23
C ASP A 58 -4.97 7.51 -7.36
N GLN A 59 -3.91 7.25 -8.17
CA GLN A 59 -3.91 6.17 -9.15
C GLN A 59 -4.12 4.79 -8.53
N THR A 60 -3.67 4.57 -7.29
CA THR A 60 -3.94 3.33 -6.56
C THR A 60 -5.42 3.21 -6.18
N LEU A 61 -6.06 4.29 -5.75
CA LEU A 61 -7.50 4.32 -5.48
C LEU A 61 -8.31 4.12 -6.77
N GLU A 62 -7.92 4.76 -7.87
CA GLU A 62 -8.54 4.57 -9.18
C GLU A 62 -8.41 3.13 -9.68
N MET A 63 -7.26 2.49 -9.49
CA MET A 63 -7.05 1.09 -9.83
C MET A 63 -8.00 0.18 -9.03
N LEU A 64 -8.14 0.40 -7.71
CA LEU A 64 -9.09 -0.35 -6.90
C LEU A 64 -10.54 -0.16 -7.41
N THR A 65 -10.91 1.08 -7.77
CA THR A 65 -12.23 1.38 -8.35
C THR A 65 -12.43 0.64 -9.67
N ARG A 66 -11.45 0.69 -10.57
CA ARG A 66 -11.49 0.00 -11.88
C ARG A 66 -11.63 -1.50 -11.73
N TYR A 67 -11.03 -2.10 -10.71
CA TYR A 67 -11.06 -3.55 -10.46
C TYR A 67 -12.23 -4.01 -9.60
N GLN A 68 -13.12 -3.12 -9.17
CA GLN A 68 -14.33 -3.47 -8.44
C GLN A 68 -15.17 -4.54 -9.18
N ARG A 69 -15.21 -4.50 -10.51
CA ARG A 69 -15.91 -5.50 -11.33
C ARG A 69 -15.40 -6.93 -11.07
N TYR A 70 -14.11 -7.10 -10.79
CA TYR A 70 -13.49 -8.38 -10.48
C TYR A 70 -13.70 -8.83 -9.02
N VAL A 71 -14.03 -7.91 -8.13
CA VAL A 71 -14.55 -8.24 -6.80
C VAL A 71 -15.97 -8.81 -6.93
N ALA A 72 -16.80 -8.16 -7.75
CA ALA A 72 -18.19 -8.56 -7.96
C ALA A 72 -18.32 -9.93 -8.64
N ASP A 73 -17.42 -10.30 -9.56
CA ASP A 73 -17.41 -11.61 -10.24
C ASP A 73 -16.66 -12.71 -9.49
N GLY A 74 -16.03 -12.37 -8.33
CA GLY A 74 -15.32 -13.32 -7.49
C GLY A 74 -13.89 -13.64 -7.94
N THR A 75 -13.35 -12.93 -8.95
CA THR A 75 -11.95 -13.05 -9.37
C THR A 75 -11.02 -12.49 -8.31
N VAL A 76 -11.30 -11.28 -7.80
CA VAL A 76 -10.56 -10.70 -6.68
C VAL A 76 -11.26 -11.07 -5.38
N ILE A 77 -10.59 -11.89 -4.58
CA ILE A 77 -11.13 -12.39 -3.31
C ILE A 77 -10.70 -11.58 -2.09
N GLY A 78 -9.83 -10.59 -2.29
CA GLY A 78 -9.43 -9.69 -1.21
C GLY A 78 -8.18 -8.89 -1.50
N VAL A 79 -7.85 -8.00 -0.58
CA VAL A 79 -6.71 -7.10 -0.63
C VAL A 79 -5.98 -7.05 0.71
N ASN A 80 -4.67 -6.94 0.67
CA ASN A 80 -3.83 -6.60 1.82
C ASN A 80 -3.11 -5.29 1.53
N LEU A 81 -3.38 -4.28 2.32
CA LEU A 81 -2.74 -2.97 2.27
C LEU A 81 -1.51 -2.89 3.20
N GLY A 82 -1.14 -4.02 3.79
CA GLY A 82 -0.05 -4.09 4.75
C GLY A 82 -0.23 -3.19 5.97
N THR A 83 0.88 -2.93 6.62
CA THR A 83 1.06 -1.84 7.60
C THR A 83 1.68 -0.63 6.88
N THR A 84 2.07 0.42 7.61
CA THR A 84 2.97 1.43 7.03
C THR A 84 4.28 0.76 6.63
N LEU A 85 4.84 1.16 5.47
CA LEU A 85 6.11 0.62 4.99
C LEU A 85 7.21 0.75 6.05
N THR A 86 7.80 -0.39 6.42
CA THR A 86 8.95 -0.47 7.32
C THR A 86 10.21 -0.78 6.52
N ILE A 87 11.33 -0.21 6.95
CA ILE A 87 12.65 -0.50 6.39
C ILE A 87 13.34 -1.49 7.31
N GLU A 88 13.63 -2.67 6.78
CA GLU A 88 14.25 -3.75 7.51
C GLU A 88 15.72 -3.92 7.11
N GLU A 89 16.55 -4.30 8.06
CA GLU A 89 17.96 -4.62 7.83
C GLU A 89 18.12 -5.69 6.74
N GLY A 90 19.09 -5.50 5.84
CA GLY A 90 19.32 -6.37 4.69
C GLY A 90 18.42 -6.09 3.48
N THR A 91 17.56 -5.08 3.55
CA THR A 91 16.84 -4.58 2.36
C THR A 91 17.65 -3.51 1.65
N GLU A 92 17.41 -3.34 0.32
CA GLU A 92 18.08 -2.29 -0.45
C GLU A 92 17.87 -0.89 0.13
N MET A 93 16.67 -0.61 0.67
CA MET A 93 16.38 0.68 1.31
C MET A 93 17.16 0.90 2.60
N TYR A 94 17.50 -0.18 3.31
CA TYR A 94 18.35 -0.11 4.50
C TYR A 94 19.82 0.00 4.14
N ASP A 95 20.30 -0.83 3.19
CA ASP A 95 21.72 -0.91 2.84
C ASP A 95 22.21 0.28 2.00
N TYR A 96 21.33 0.81 1.13
CA TYR A 96 21.62 1.90 0.20
C TYR A 96 20.55 3.01 0.27
N PRO A 97 20.32 3.62 1.44
CA PRO A 97 19.24 4.60 1.63
C PRO A 97 19.40 5.86 0.77
N GLU A 98 20.63 6.19 0.36
CA GLU A 98 20.94 7.30 -0.53
C GLU A 98 20.29 7.19 -1.92
N ARG A 99 19.96 5.97 -2.37
CA ARG A 99 19.29 5.74 -3.67
C ARG A 99 17.87 6.30 -3.74
N LEU A 100 17.21 6.40 -2.61
CA LEU A 100 15.88 7.00 -2.45
C LEU A 100 15.90 8.21 -1.52
N ASN A 101 17.09 8.76 -1.27
CA ASN A 101 17.32 9.91 -0.40
C ASN A 101 16.63 9.77 0.97
N LEU A 102 16.80 8.59 1.60
CA LEU A 102 16.17 8.21 2.86
C LEU A 102 17.08 8.53 4.04
N ILE A 103 16.48 9.05 5.10
CA ILE A 103 17.13 9.24 6.41
C ILE A 103 16.20 8.76 7.53
N GLY A 104 16.77 8.30 8.63
CA GLY A 104 16.04 8.10 9.88
C GLY A 104 15.60 9.42 10.51
N VAL A 105 14.57 9.39 11.34
CA VAL A 105 14.00 10.61 11.96
C VAL A 105 15.03 11.42 12.74
N ASN A 106 16.01 10.76 13.34
CA ASN A 106 17.10 11.40 14.12
C ASN A 106 18.39 11.61 13.30
N GLY A 107 18.31 11.57 11.95
CA GLY A 107 19.47 11.69 11.08
C GLY A 107 20.32 10.41 10.98
N ASN A 108 19.91 9.33 11.63
CA ASN A 108 20.55 8.03 11.57
C ASN A 108 20.15 7.26 10.30
N ARG A 109 20.68 6.04 10.14
CA ARG A 109 20.23 5.10 9.11
C ARG A 109 18.72 4.84 9.27
N PRO A 110 17.92 4.88 8.19
CA PRO A 110 16.48 4.62 8.28
C PRO A 110 16.22 3.15 8.67
N GLN A 111 15.37 2.94 9.65
CA GLN A 111 14.98 1.60 10.12
C GLN A 111 13.54 1.61 10.65
N GLY A 112 12.84 0.49 10.51
CA GLY A 112 11.45 0.38 10.93
C GLY A 112 10.54 1.36 10.18
N ALA A 113 9.59 1.95 10.87
CA ALA A 113 8.66 2.93 10.32
C ALA A 113 9.15 4.39 10.42
N ASP A 114 10.24 4.64 11.16
CA ASP A 114 10.73 5.98 11.48
C ASP A 114 11.79 6.44 10.46
N TRP A 115 11.33 6.74 9.26
CA TRP A 115 12.15 7.23 8.16
C TRP A 115 11.48 8.41 7.44
N LYS A 116 12.27 9.18 6.72
CA LYS A 116 11.86 10.27 5.85
C LYS A 116 12.53 10.12 4.49
N CYS A 117 11.83 10.51 3.44
CA CYS A 117 12.39 10.73 2.11
C CYS A 117 12.61 12.23 1.92
N LEU A 118 13.84 12.66 1.68
CA LEU A 118 14.16 14.08 1.53
C LEU A 118 13.56 14.68 0.24
N ASP A 119 13.40 13.84 -0.81
CA ASP A 119 12.79 14.25 -2.07
C ASP A 119 11.25 14.28 -2.01
N ASN A 120 10.67 13.74 -0.93
CA ASN A 120 9.23 13.70 -0.72
C ASN A 120 8.90 14.04 0.74
N PRO A 121 9.16 15.29 1.18
CA PRO A 121 9.04 15.68 2.59
C PRO A 121 7.60 15.66 3.11
N GLU A 122 6.61 15.70 2.21
CA GLU A 122 5.19 15.63 2.56
C GLU A 122 4.78 14.23 2.99
N LEU A 123 5.50 13.17 2.53
CA LEU A 123 5.22 11.79 2.88
C LEU A 123 5.73 11.46 4.30
N THR A 124 5.21 12.17 5.28
CA THR A 124 5.51 11.94 6.69
C THR A 124 4.95 10.60 7.18
N TYR A 125 5.39 10.13 8.34
CA TYR A 125 4.80 8.93 8.96
C TYR A 125 3.28 9.07 9.14
N LYS A 126 2.80 10.26 9.57
CA LYS A 126 1.38 10.56 9.69
C LYS A 126 0.67 10.43 8.34
N GLU A 127 1.24 11.03 7.29
CA GLU A 127 0.66 10.98 5.94
C GLU A 127 0.55 9.54 5.43
N ARG A 128 1.57 8.70 5.63
CA ARG A 128 1.54 7.28 5.26
C ARG A 128 0.41 6.53 5.96
N ILE A 129 0.17 6.81 7.25
CA ILE A 129 -0.95 6.23 7.98
C ILE A 129 -2.27 6.71 7.40
N MET A 130 -2.41 8.01 7.12
CA MET A 130 -3.65 8.58 6.59
C MET A 130 -3.99 7.98 5.22
N ARG A 131 -3.03 7.91 4.29
CA ARG A 131 -3.23 7.27 2.99
C ARG A 131 -3.64 5.81 3.12
N ARG A 132 -3.01 5.07 4.02
CA ARG A 132 -3.36 3.68 4.24
C ARG A 132 -4.80 3.52 4.75
N LEU A 133 -5.25 4.37 5.68
CA LEU A 133 -6.64 4.36 6.17
C LEU A 133 -7.62 4.75 5.06
N GLU A 134 -7.29 5.77 4.28
CA GLU A 134 -8.07 6.19 3.11
C GLU A 134 -8.22 5.05 2.09
N ALA A 135 -7.12 4.36 1.75
CA ALA A 135 -7.16 3.20 0.86
C ALA A 135 -8.01 2.06 1.43
N GLN A 136 -7.96 1.84 2.74
CA GLN A 136 -8.75 0.81 3.40
C GLN A 136 -10.24 1.14 3.37
N GLU A 137 -10.62 2.36 3.71
CA GLU A 137 -12.01 2.82 3.64
C GLU A 137 -12.53 2.73 2.21
N HIS A 138 -11.73 3.18 1.24
CA HIS A 138 -12.06 3.09 -0.17
C HIS A 138 -12.29 1.64 -0.61
N ALA A 139 -11.38 0.73 -0.28
CA ALA A 139 -11.51 -0.68 -0.61
C ALA A 139 -12.75 -1.33 0.05
N VAL A 140 -13.04 -1.02 1.32
CA VAL A 140 -14.26 -1.49 2.00
C VAL A 140 -15.51 -1.03 1.27
N ASN A 141 -15.59 0.25 0.89
CA ASN A 141 -16.73 0.82 0.18
C ASN A 141 -16.94 0.19 -1.21
N LEU A 142 -15.88 -0.33 -1.83
CA LEU A 142 -15.92 -1.05 -3.10
C LEU A 142 -16.21 -2.55 -2.95
N GLY A 143 -16.34 -3.06 -1.71
CA GLY A 143 -16.67 -4.46 -1.43
C GLY A 143 -15.47 -5.40 -1.37
N TYR A 144 -14.24 -4.88 -1.34
CA TYR A 144 -13.05 -5.71 -1.12
C TYR A 144 -13.08 -6.32 0.27
N THR A 145 -12.66 -7.58 0.37
CA THR A 145 -12.44 -8.25 1.65
C THR A 145 -10.96 -8.19 2.03
N PHE A 146 -10.68 -8.34 3.31
CA PHE A 146 -9.32 -8.39 3.83
C PHE A 146 -9.03 -9.83 4.31
N TRP A 147 -7.76 -10.21 4.37
CA TRP A 147 -7.34 -11.56 4.78
C TRP A 147 -7.97 -11.92 6.13
N LYS A 148 -8.41 -13.20 6.28
CA LYS A 148 -9.03 -13.71 7.50
C LYS A 148 -8.20 -13.39 8.73
N GLY A 149 -8.69 -12.48 9.52
CA GLY A 149 -8.08 -11.88 10.69
C GLY A 149 -8.78 -10.56 11.00
N ASP A 150 -10.06 -10.45 10.60
CA ASP A 150 -10.86 -9.22 10.71
C ASP A 150 -10.79 -8.60 12.12
N ASP A 151 -10.73 -9.43 13.17
CA ASP A 151 -10.53 -8.95 14.53
C ASP A 151 -9.16 -8.27 14.72
N GLN A 152 -8.11 -8.79 14.11
CA GLN A 152 -6.78 -8.18 14.17
C GLN A 152 -6.72 -6.88 13.35
N ILE A 153 -7.41 -6.81 12.21
CA ILE A 153 -7.50 -5.59 11.40
C ILE A 153 -8.29 -4.54 12.17
N LYS A 154 -9.41 -4.91 12.78
CA LYS A 154 -10.19 -4.00 13.62
C LYS A 154 -9.38 -3.47 14.81
N ILE A 155 -8.70 -4.35 15.55
CA ILE A 155 -7.81 -3.97 16.66
C ILE A 155 -6.67 -3.06 16.16
N MET A 156 -6.13 -3.35 14.98
CA MET A 156 -5.09 -2.54 14.39
C MET A 156 -5.64 -1.17 13.96
N MET A 157 -6.84 -1.10 13.39
CA MET A 157 -7.51 0.16 13.04
C MET A 157 -7.79 1.00 14.29
N ASP A 158 -8.34 0.41 15.35
CA ASP A 158 -8.60 1.11 16.60
C ASP A 158 -7.31 1.70 17.18
N LYS A 159 -6.22 0.92 17.19
CA LYS A 159 -4.89 1.38 17.62
C LYS A 159 -4.32 2.49 16.71
N TYR A 160 -4.54 2.41 15.40
CA TYR A 160 -4.09 3.45 14.47
C TYR A 160 -4.91 4.72 14.61
N GLN A 161 -6.23 4.63 14.75
CA GLN A 161 -7.09 5.78 15.01
C GLN A 161 -6.71 6.46 16.32
N GLU A 162 -6.48 5.68 17.40
CA GLU A 162 -5.99 6.21 18.67
C GLU A 162 -4.63 6.91 18.52
N ARG A 163 -3.69 6.31 17.78
CA ARG A 163 -2.38 6.90 17.50
C ARG A 163 -2.49 8.17 16.65
N ILE A 164 -3.37 8.21 15.65
CA ILE A 164 -3.65 9.43 14.87
C ILE A 164 -4.25 10.52 15.74
N ALA A 165 -5.21 10.17 16.59
CA ALA A 165 -5.83 11.12 17.50
C ALA A 165 -4.80 11.72 18.48
N ARG A 166 -3.85 10.92 18.97
CA ARG A 166 -2.71 11.42 19.77
C ARG A 166 -1.79 12.33 18.97
N LEU A 167 -1.42 11.94 17.74
CA LEU A 167 -0.55 12.75 16.87
C LEU A 167 -1.22 14.05 16.42
N ALA A 168 -2.55 14.06 16.30
CA ALA A 168 -3.35 15.23 16.00
C ALA A 168 -3.66 16.11 17.24
N GLY A 169 -3.26 15.67 18.44
CA GLY A 169 -3.52 16.40 19.69
C GLY A 169 -4.99 16.36 20.13
N VAL A 170 -5.78 15.40 19.62
CA VAL A 170 -7.22 15.25 19.95
C VAL A 170 -7.40 14.49 21.26
N ILE A 171 -6.47 13.60 21.59
CA ILE A 171 -6.37 12.86 22.86
C ILE A 171 -4.95 12.93 23.41
N HIS A 172 -4.83 12.99 24.74
CA HIS A 172 -3.56 13.03 25.48
C HIS A 172 -3.12 11.63 25.94
#